data_de57246c73f79fb3dc0af1486eca7991
#
_entry.id   de57246c73f79fb3dc0af1486eca7991
#
_cell.length_a   1.000
_cell.length_b   1.000
_cell.length_c   1.000
_cell.angle_alpha   90.00
_cell.angle_beta   90.00
_cell.angle_gamma   90.00
#
_symmetry.space_group_name_H-M   'P 1'
#
loop_
_entity.id
_entity.type
_entity.pdbx_description
1 polymer ?
#
loop_
_entity_poly.entity_id
_entity_poly.type
_entity_poly.pdbx_seq_one_letter_code
_entity_poly.pdbx_strand_id
1 'polypeptide(L)'
;EKRGHKLGSLYPFILDDSFKDIKKTKQVKESLLKLDLNDELKRVETRKIRAGHGKVRGRRYVTKSGPLIVVDNDCDLKKSARNILGIEIVKVNQINAKLLAPGSQPGRLTLFTKSAIETMQKNKLFM
;
A
#
# COMPACT_ATOMS: atom_id res chain seq x y z
N GLU A 1 -4.65 7.77 -11.00
CA GLU A 1 -5.81 8.68 -10.92
C GLU A 1 -7.09 8.02 -11.39
N LYS A 2 -7.12 7.34 -12.55
CA LYS A 2 -8.33 6.63 -13.06
C LYS A 2 -9.00 5.71 -12.03
N ARG A 3 -8.23 5.16 -11.11
CA ARG A 3 -8.70 4.31 -10.02
C ARG A 3 -9.17 5.10 -8.78
N GLY A 4 -9.07 6.42 -8.80
CA GLY A 4 -9.40 7.31 -7.70
C GLY A 4 -8.34 7.43 -6.62
N HIS A 5 -7.09 6.98 -6.89
CA HIS A 5 -5.95 7.31 -6.04
C HIS A 5 -5.63 8.79 -6.14
N LYS A 6 -5.36 9.41 -5.00
CA LYS A 6 -4.93 10.79 -4.93
C LYS A 6 -3.42 10.81 -4.76
N LEU A 7 -2.74 11.32 -5.77
CA LEU A 7 -1.28 11.37 -5.85
C LEU A 7 -0.79 12.77 -5.54
N GLY A 8 0.31 12.86 -4.80
CA GLY A 8 1.06 14.10 -4.67
C GLY A 8 1.84 14.43 -5.95
N SER A 9 2.31 15.66 -6.03
CA SER A 9 3.06 16.16 -7.20
C SER A 9 4.40 15.46 -7.43
N LEU A 10 4.96 14.83 -6.40
CA LEU A 10 6.28 14.18 -6.42
C LEU A 10 6.26 12.72 -6.92
N TYR A 11 5.08 12.15 -7.16
CA TYR A 11 4.99 10.76 -7.64
C TYR A 11 5.41 10.66 -9.12
N PRO A 12 6.16 9.63 -9.55
CA PRO A 12 6.62 8.45 -8.82
C PRO A 12 7.90 8.68 -8.00
N PHE A 13 8.01 8.00 -6.86
CA PHE A 13 9.20 8.03 -6.00
C PHE A 13 9.53 6.67 -5.40
N ILE A 14 10.77 6.51 -4.96
CA ILE A 14 11.30 5.31 -4.33
C ILE A 14 11.52 5.59 -2.85
N LEU A 15 11.14 4.66 -1.98
CA LEU A 15 11.34 4.76 -0.55
C LEU A 15 12.76 4.35 -0.17
N ASP A 16 13.36 5.08 0.76
CA ASP A 16 14.62 4.68 1.38
C ASP A 16 14.45 3.41 2.24
N ASP A 17 15.51 2.64 2.37
CA ASP A 17 15.51 1.41 3.15
C ASP A 17 15.29 1.65 4.65
N SER A 18 15.65 2.81 5.18
CA SER A 18 15.35 3.23 6.55
C SER A 18 13.85 3.19 6.90
N PHE A 19 12.99 3.27 5.89
CA PHE A 19 11.54 3.13 6.06
C PHE A 19 11.13 1.75 6.57
N LYS A 20 11.91 0.70 6.30
CA LYS A 20 11.63 -0.69 6.72
C LYS A 20 11.73 -0.89 8.23
N ASP A 21 12.56 -0.08 8.90
CA ASP A 21 12.88 -0.22 10.32
C ASP A 21 11.88 0.48 11.25
N ILE A 22 10.86 1.12 10.68
CA ILE A 22 9.86 1.85 11.44
C ILE A 22 8.95 0.89 12.22
N LYS A 23 9.03 0.94 13.55
CA LYS A 23 8.28 0.07 14.47
C LYS A 23 6.95 0.64 14.94
N LYS A 24 6.78 1.97 14.87
CA LYS A 24 5.58 2.65 15.40
C LYS A 24 4.64 3.08 14.26
N THR A 25 3.36 2.74 14.37
CA THR A 25 2.30 3.13 13.42
C THR A 25 2.23 4.64 13.20
N LYS A 26 2.43 5.44 14.27
CA LYS A 26 2.42 6.89 14.19
C LYS A 26 3.52 7.41 13.25
N GLN A 27 4.73 6.87 13.38
CA GLN A 27 5.86 7.26 12.53
C GLN A 27 5.63 6.90 11.06
N VAL A 28 5.00 5.73 10.79
CA VAL A 28 4.62 5.36 9.42
C VAL A 28 3.64 6.37 8.84
N LYS A 29 2.60 6.75 9.59
CA LYS A 29 1.65 7.78 9.14
C LYS A 29 2.34 9.12 8.87
N GLU A 30 3.19 9.58 9.78
CA GLU A 30 3.93 10.83 9.62
C GLU A 30 4.86 10.82 8.39
N SER A 31 5.51 9.70 8.14
CA SER A 31 6.36 9.54 6.95
C SER A 31 5.53 9.59 5.65
N LEU A 32 4.37 8.93 5.61
CA LEU A 32 3.46 9.00 4.46
C LEU A 32 2.87 10.40 4.25
N LEU A 33 2.64 11.15 5.32
CA LEU A 33 2.22 12.55 5.23
C LEU A 33 3.30 13.45 4.61
N LYS A 34 4.57 13.22 4.96
CA LYS A 34 5.72 13.93 4.36
C LYS A 34 5.87 13.65 2.85
N LEU A 35 5.36 12.50 2.38
CA LEU A 35 5.33 12.13 0.96
C LEU A 35 4.10 12.67 0.22
N ASP A 36 3.38 13.62 0.81
CA ASP A 36 2.18 14.25 0.25
C ASP A 36 1.05 13.24 -0.08
N LEU A 37 0.95 12.16 0.72
CA LEU A 37 -0.11 11.16 0.58
C LEU A 37 -1.28 11.36 1.56
N ASN A 38 -1.45 12.58 2.09
CA ASN A 38 -2.49 12.91 3.07
C ASN A 38 -3.90 12.62 2.53
N ASP A 39 -4.18 13.09 1.32
CA ASP A 39 -5.49 12.93 0.70
C ASP A 39 -5.80 11.46 0.36
N GLU A 40 -4.77 10.71 0.03
CA GLU A 40 -4.88 9.27 -0.17
C GLU A 40 -5.23 8.54 1.13
N LEU A 41 -4.57 8.87 2.23
CA LEU A 41 -4.88 8.30 3.55
C LEU A 41 -6.32 8.64 3.97
N LYS A 42 -6.76 9.89 3.84
CA LYS A 42 -8.16 10.30 4.10
C LYS A 42 -9.15 9.53 3.23
N ARG A 43 -8.83 9.33 1.95
CA ARG A 43 -9.67 8.55 1.02
C ARG A 43 -9.89 7.13 1.51
N VAL A 44 -8.84 6.49 2.02
CA VAL A 44 -8.86 5.10 2.46
C VAL A 44 -9.51 4.94 3.84
N GLU A 45 -9.35 5.90 4.73
CA GLU A 45 -10.01 5.90 6.05
C GLU A 45 -11.55 5.95 5.94
N THR A 46 -12.08 6.48 4.84
CA THR A 46 -13.53 6.56 4.60
C THR A 46 -14.11 5.17 4.33
N ARG A 47 -14.80 4.61 5.30
CA ARG A 47 -15.49 3.32 5.19
C ARG A 47 -16.93 3.53 4.68
N LYS A 48 -17.38 2.65 3.77
CA LYS A 48 -18.78 2.60 3.34
C LYS A 48 -19.46 1.35 3.87
N ILE A 49 -20.75 1.47 4.20
CA ILE A 49 -21.56 0.29 4.54
C ILE A 49 -21.78 -0.50 3.25
N ARG A 50 -21.58 -1.79 3.31
CA ARG A 50 -21.76 -2.71 2.18
C ARG A 50 -23.24 -2.80 1.82
N ALA A 51 -23.55 -2.76 0.54
CA ALA A 51 -24.88 -3.07 0.02
C ALA A 51 -25.15 -4.59 0.10
N GLY A 52 -26.45 -4.94 0.16
CA GLY A 52 -26.90 -6.34 0.17
C GLY A 52 -26.68 -7.08 1.49
N HIS A 53 -26.89 -8.40 1.47
CA HIS A 53 -26.90 -9.26 2.67
C HIS A 53 -25.53 -9.43 3.34
N GLY A 54 -24.43 -9.10 2.69
CA GLY A 54 -23.08 -9.21 3.25
C GLY A 54 -22.88 -8.40 4.53
N LYS A 55 -23.61 -7.29 4.70
CA LYS A 55 -23.57 -6.45 5.91
C LYS A 55 -24.07 -7.17 7.16
N VAL A 56 -25.08 -8.03 7.01
CA VAL A 56 -25.66 -8.83 8.09
C VAL A 56 -24.79 -10.04 8.41
N ARG A 57 -23.98 -10.50 7.44
CA ARG A 57 -23.11 -11.67 7.56
C ARG A 57 -21.68 -11.31 8.02
N GLY A 58 -21.53 -10.37 8.94
CA GLY A 58 -20.23 -9.98 9.49
C GLY A 58 -19.34 -9.12 8.59
N ARG A 59 -19.76 -8.79 7.35
CA ARG A 59 -18.98 -7.99 6.38
C ARG A 59 -19.60 -6.61 6.17
N ARG A 60 -19.86 -5.90 7.25
CA ARG A 60 -20.61 -4.63 7.25
C ARG A 60 -19.95 -3.54 6.41
N TYR A 61 -18.62 -3.43 6.46
CA TYR A 61 -17.90 -2.33 5.82
C TYR A 61 -17.15 -2.77 4.56
N VAL A 62 -17.06 -1.84 3.62
CA VAL A 62 -16.14 -1.94 2.47
C VAL A 62 -15.06 -0.90 2.68
N THR A 63 -13.80 -1.35 2.67
CA THR A 63 -12.63 -0.49 2.70
C THR A 63 -12.07 -0.34 1.29
N LYS A 64 -11.57 0.84 0.97
CA LYS A 64 -10.89 1.09 -0.31
C LYS A 64 -9.47 0.55 -0.24
N SER A 65 -8.97 0.00 -1.34
CA SER A 65 -7.56 -0.35 -1.47
C SER A 65 -6.73 0.93 -1.53
N GLY A 66 -5.75 1.03 -0.65
CA GLY A 66 -4.79 2.12 -0.58
C GLY A 66 -3.42 1.73 -1.14
N PRO A 67 -2.37 2.44 -0.71
CA PRO A 67 -1.01 2.20 -1.17
C PRO A 67 -0.55 0.76 -0.91
N LEU A 68 0.14 0.20 -1.89
CA LEU A 68 0.89 -1.05 -1.76
C LEU A 68 2.36 -0.70 -1.57
N ILE A 69 2.98 -1.18 -0.51
CA ILE A 69 4.40 -0.99 -0.24
C ILE A 69 5.12 -2.30 -0.52
N VAL A 70 6.11 -2.25 -1.39
CA VAL A 70 6.90 -3.43 -1.77
C VAL A 70 8.25 -3.36 -1.10
N VAL A 71 8.57 -4.44 -0.38
CA VAL A 71 9.83 -4.60 0.35
C VAL A 71 10.56 -5.86 -0.12
N ASP A 72 11.87 -5.91 0.08
CA ASP A 72 12.69 -7.08 -0.26
C ASP A 72 12.41 -8.28 0.66
N ASN A 73 12.48 -8.06 1.98
CA ASN A 73 12.37 -9.10 3.01
C ASN A 73 11.30 -8.77 4.07
N ASP A 74 11.11 -9.68 5.04
CA ASP A 74 10.27 -9.37 6.20
C ASP A 74 10.93 -8.28 7.04
N CYS A 75 10.13 -7.29 7.41
CA CYS A 75 10.55 -6.12 8.15
C CYS A 75 9.54 -5.75 9.24
N ASP A 76 9.98 -4.96 10.21
CA ASP A 76 9.12 -4.49 11.29
C ASP A 76 7.99 -3.58 10.78
N LEU A 77 8.19 -2.94 9.63
CA LEU A 77 7.18 -2.13 8.95
C LEU A 77 5.88 -2.91 8.73
N LYS A 78 5.94 -4.21 8.40
CA LYS A 78 4.75 -5.04 8.18
C LYS A 78 3.85 -5.11 9.41
N LYS A 79 4.44 -5.12 10.61
CA LYS A 79 3.70 -5.10 11.88
C LYS A 79 3.16 -3.71 12.20
N SER A 80 3.98 -2.68 12.01
CA SER A 80 3.64 -1.30 12.35
C SER A 80 2.58 -0.68 11.43
N ALA A 81 2.59 -1.03 10.13
CA ALA A 81 1.63 -0.51 9.16
C ALA A 81 0.34 -1.33 9.04
N ARG A 82 0.29 -2.56 9.56
CA ARG A 82 -0.89 -3.44 9.46
C ARG A 82 -2.19 -2.81 9.97
N ASN A 83 -2.11 -1.92 10.96
CA ASN A 83 -3.27 -1.26 11.54
C ASN A 83 -3.73 -0.02 10.75
N ILE A 84 -2.98 0.40 9.73
CA ILE A 84 -3.39 1.53 8.88
C ILE A 84 -4.30 0.98 7.77
N LEU A 85 -5.51 1.53 7.69
CA LEU A 85 -6.51 1.06 6.73
C LEU A 85 -6.00 1.18 5.29
N GLY A 86 -6.18 0.10 4.53
CA GLY A 86 -5.91 0.02 3.10
C GLY A 86 -4.45 -0.03 2.69
N ILE A 87 -3.51 0.12 3.61
CA ILE A 87 -2.09 -0.10 3.31
C ILE A 87 -1.82 -1.61 3.36
N GLU A 88 -1.14 -2.09 2.35
CA GLU A 88 -0.64 -3.46 2.29
C GLU A 88 0.87 -3.45 2.05
N ILE A 89 1.57 -4.35 2.75
CA ILE A 89 3.01 -4.52 2.60
C ILE A 89 3.28 -5.93 2.13
N VAL A 90 4.02 -6.04 1.04
CA VAL A 90 4.26 -7.30 0.35
C VAL A 90 5.73 -7.42 -0.03
N LYS A 91 6.28 -8.63 0.06
CA LYS A 91 7.62 -8.92 -0.44
C LYS A 91 7.63 -8.95 -1.97
N VAL A 92 8.76 -8.64 -2.55
CA VAL A 92 8.97 -8.70 -4.01
C VAL A 92 8.49 -10.04 -4.59
N ASN A 93 8.86 -11.16 -3.97
CA ASN A 93 8.51 -12.49 -4.45
C ASN A 93 7.00 -12.85 -4.31
N GLN A 94 6.24 -12.06 -3.58
CA GLN A 94 4.80 -12.26 -3.34
C GLN A 94 3.91 -11.34 -4.16
N ILE A 95 4.50 -10.49 -4.99
CA ILE A 95 3.74 -9.61 -5.88
C ILE A 95 2.95 -10.48 -6.87
N ASN A 96 1.67 -10.13 -7.03
CA ASN A 96 0.80 -10.78 -7.99
C ASN A 96 -0.18 -9.77 -8.62
N ALA A 97 -0.80 -10.17 -9.72
CA ALA A 97 -1.75 -9.32 -10.46
C ALA A 97 -2.93 -8.84 -9.58
N LYS A 98 -3.41 -9.66 -8.64
CA LYS A 98 -4.49 -9.29 -7.72
C LYS A 98 -4.12 -8.11 -6.81
N LEU A 99 -2.87 -8.05 -6.37
CA LEU A 99 -2.36 -6.97 -5.53
C LEU A 99 -2.19 -5.66 -6.31
N LEU A 100 -1.68 -5.76 -7.54
CA LEU A 100 -1.44 -4.59 -8.41
C LEU A 100 -2.73 -4.07 -9.06
N ALA A 101 -3.66 -4.97 -9.36
CA ALA A 101 -4.92 -4.66 -10.03
C ALA A 101 -6.13 -5.21 -9.26
N PRO A 102 -6.37 -4.80 -8.00
CA PRO A 102 -7.49 -5.29 -7.22
C PRO A 102 -8.82 -4.92 -7.91
N GLY A 103 -9.70 -5.94 -8.10
CA GLY A 103 -10.95 -5.78 -8.85
C GLY A 103 -10.75 -5.69 -10.36
N SER A 104 -9.69 -6.28 -10.89
CA SER A 104 -9.35 -6.35 -12.33
C SER A 104 -9.06 -4.99 -12.99
N GLN A 105 -8.94 -3.93 -12.20
CA GLN A 105 -8.58 -2.60 -12.71
C GLN A 105 -7.12 -2.27 -12.35
N PRO A 106 -6.26 -1.99 -13.33
CA PRO A 106 -4.85 -1.65 -13.09
C PRO A 106 -4.69 -0.27 -12.45
N GLY A 107 -3.47 0.04 -12.03
CA GLY A 107 -3.11 1.37 -11.55
C GLY A 107 -3.28 1.57 -10.05
N ARG A 108 -3.00 0.55 -9.22
CA ARG A 108 -2.87 0.71 -7.78
C ARG A 108 -1.63 1.54 -7.47
N LEU A 109 -1.75 2.50 -6.55
CA LEU A 109 -0.60 3.24 -6.03
C LEU A 109 0.37 2.27 -5.36
N THR A 110 1.57 2.13 -5.94
CA THR A 110 2.60 1.21 -5.46
C THR A 110 3.88 1.96 -5.15
N LEU A 111 4.44 1.72 -3.99
CA LEU A 111 5.67 2.33 -3.48
C LEU A 111 6.71 1.22 -3.33
N PHE A 112 7.87 1.40 -3.95
CA PHE A 112 8.97 0.45 -3.87
C PHE A 112 10.06 0.98 -2.96
N THR A 113 10.65 0.10 -2.15
CA THR A 113 11.90 0.39 -1.46
C THR A 113 13.08 0.21 -2.41
N LYS A 114 14.18 0.89 -2.18
CA LYS A 114 15.39 0.80 -3.01
C LYS A 114 15.88 -0.64 -3.13
N SER A 115 16.01 -1.33 -2.01
CA SER A 115 16.42 -2.74 -1.97
C SER A 115 15.44 -3.69 -2.70
N ALA A 116 14.14 -3.38 -2.71
CA ALA A 116 13.17 -4.17 -3.45
C ALA A 116 13.42 -4.10 -4.96
N ILE A 117 13.75 -2.92 -5.49
CA ILE A 117 14.08 -2.73 -6.91
C ILE A 117 15.38 -3.47 -7.27
N GLU A 118 16.41 -3.36 -6.42
CA GLU A 118 17.67 -4.08 -6.61
C GLU A 118 17.47 -5.60 -6.63
N THR A 119 16.60 -6.10 -5.74
CA THR A 119 16.25 -7.53 -5.69
C THR A 119 15.51 -7.98 -6.95
N MET A 120 14.57 -7.17 -7.47
CA MET A 120 13.89 -7.45 -8.73
C MET A 120 14.88 -7.54 -9.89
N GLN A 121 15.84 -6.62 -9.95
CA GLN A 121 16.86 -6.59 -11.00
C GLN A 121 17.80 -7.80 -10.91
N LYS A 122 18.31 -8.12 -9.71
CA LYS A 122 19.19 -9.27 -9.50
C LYS A 122 18.54 -10.60 -9.87
N ASN A 123 17.30 -10.78 -9.48
CA ASN A 123 16.56 -12.03 -9.72
C ASN A 123 15.84 -12.05 -11.06
N LYS A 124 15.96 -11.00 -11.90
CA LYS A 124 15.28 -10.86 -13.19
C LYS A 124 13.77 -11.16 -13.10
N LEU A 125 13.13 -10.70 -12.02
CA LEU A 125 11.70 -10.93 -11.80
C LEU A 125 10.88 -10.01 -12.71
N PHE A 126 9.81 -10.56 -13.29
CA PHE A 126 8.86 -9.82 -14.14
C PHE A 126 9.46 -9.27 -15.45
N MET A 127 10.56 -9.86 -15.91
CA MET A 127 11.16 -9.55 -17.22
C MET A 127 10.79 -10.62 -18.25
#